data_74cddbdea29cf76e60a5b082c7e880b6
#
_entry.id   74cddbdea29cf76e60a5b082c7e880b6
#
_cell.length_a   1.000
_cell.length_b   1.000
_cell.length_c   1.000
_cell.angle_alpha   90.00
_cell.angle_beta   90.00
_cell.angle_gamma   90.00
#
_symmetry.space_group_name_H-M   'P 1'
#
loop_
_entity.id
_entity.type
_entity.pdbx_description
1 polymer ?
#
loop_
_entity_poly.entity_id
_entity_poly.type
_entity_poly.pdbx_seq_one_letter_code
_entity_poly.pdbx_strand_id
1 'polypeptide(L)'
;MTHAVAETTTETSPGAVNPRGTEASDAGKRLSWSRLIAYGGAVLVVLLLGAALGMLMQRGIGAGVGAGAQTEGSSVDIGFAQDMSVHHRQAVLMAGMARDRSTDPVIQSLAFDIETSQLEQVGRMQGWLSLWNAAPLPTGRYMTWMPDSSMPGMTHGSGHGTDGVATMPGMASPADLERLRAADGAQFDVLFLQLMLRHHQGGVPMATYAAEHAETAQVRNLAEKIIISQGAEGKYMADLIAQRGAQPLPPPG
;
A
#
# COMPACT_ATOMS: atom_id res chain seq x y z
N MET A 1 -55.88 -39.38 -2.34
CA MET A 1 -56.58 -39.72 -1.06
C MET A 1 -56.67 -38.34 -0.37
N THR A 2 -57.80 -37.61 -0.61
CA THR A 2 -59.08 -37.68 0.08
C THR A 2 -58.91 -37.37 1.58
N HIS A 3 -59.45 -36.33 2.19
CA HIS A 3 -60.84 -35.81 2.34
C HIS A 3 -60.66 -34.47 3.13
N ALA A 4 -61.24 -33.34 2.82
CA ALA A 4 -62.63 -32.95 2.76
C ALA A 4 -63.36 -32.72 4.12
N VAL A 5 -63.84 -31.43 4.24
CA VAL A 5 -65.25 -31.06 4.66
C VAL A 5 -65.49 -31.03 6.19
N ALA A 6 -66.15 -30.05 6.80
CA ALA A 6 -67.34 -29.25 6.52
C ALA A 6 -67.47 -28.17 7.60
N GLU A 7 -67.86 -26.96 7.30
CA GLU A 7 -69.24 -26.34 7.53
C GLU A 7 -70.00 -26.72 8.77
N THR A 8 -70.40 -25.74 9.55
CA THR A 8 -71.82 -25.58 9.89
C THR A 8 -72.17 -24.19 10.49
N THR A 9 -73.10 -23.57 9.88
CA THR A 9 -73.93 -22.42 10.20
C THR A 9 -74.87 -22.65 11.37
N THR A 10 -75.30 -21.56 12.06
CA THR A 10 -76.69 -21.22 12.45
C THR A 10 -76.66 -19.88 13.18
N GLU A 11 -77.19 -18.85 12.67
CA GLU A 11 -78.51 -18.23 12.68
C GLU A 11 -79.21 -18.12 14.09
N THR A 12 -79.45 -16.90 14.57
CA THR A 12 -80.79 -16.35 14.75
C THR A 12 -80.73 -14.95 15.40
N SER A 13 -81.49 -14.02 14.84
CA SER A 13 -81.98 -12.69 15.30
C SER A 13 -83.23 -12.88 16.14
N PRO A 14 -83.99 -11.90 16.64
CA PRO A 14 -83.78 -10.46 16.88
C PRO A 14 -84.33 -9.94 18.25
N GLY A 15 -84.13 -8.70 18.57
CA GLY A 15 -84.95 -8.07 19.62
C GLY A 15 -84.60 -6.69 20.12
N ALA A 16 -85.31 -5.69 19.64
CA ALA A 16 -85.90 -4.51 20.31
C ALA A 16 -84.98 -3.34 20.80
N VAL A 17 -85.09 -2.28 20.06
CA VAL A 17 -85.34 -0.85 20.37
C VAL A 17 -85.34 -0.41 21.84
N ASN A 18 -84.50 0.61 22.19
CA ASN A 18 -84.95 1.92 22.66
C ASN A 18 -83.84 2.95 22.69
N PRO A 19 -84.13 4.23 22.39
CA PRO A 19 -83.14 5.29 22.21
C PRO A 19 -83.02 6.17 23.49
N ARG A 20 -81.81 6.40 23.95
CA ARG A 20 -81.53 7.56 24.78
C ARG A 20 -80.19 8.12 24.35
N GLY A 21 -80.27 9.35 23.87
CA GLY A 21 -79.12 10.19 23.56
C GLY A 21 -78.23 10.38 24.76
N THR A 22 -76.99 10.25 24.51
CA THR A 22 -75.97 10.86 25.32
C THR A 22 -75.03 11.60 24.38
N GLU A 23 -75.01 12.92 24.56
CA GLU A 23 -74.10 13.84 23.92
C GLU A 23 -72.66 13.37 24.11
N ALA A 24 -72.01 12.96 23.06
CA ALA A 24 -70.57 12.77 23.05
C ALA A 24 -69.92 14.16 23.06
N SER A 25 -69.44 14.55 24.23
CA SER A 25 -68.55 15.68 24.42
C SER A 25 -67.35 15.51 23.55
N ASP A 26 -67.30 16.27 22.49
CA ASP A 26 -66.10 16.49 21.66
C ASP A 26 -65.07 17.33 22.43
N ALA A 27 -64.41 16.69 23.37
CA ALA A 27 -63.23 17.26 24.01
C ALA A 27 -62.01 17.07 23.11
N GLY A 28 -62.08 17.72 21.94
CA GLY A 28 -60.89 17.93 21.11
C GLY A 28 -59.83 18.59 21.97
N LYS A 29 -58.78 17.82 22.32
CA LYS A 29 -57.57 18.30 22.99
C LYS A 29 -56.94 19.36 22.12
N ARG A 30 -57.40 20.62 22.27
CA ARG A 30 -56.74 21.81 21.72
C ARG A 30 -55.39 21.89 22.43
N LEU A 31 -54.32 21.45 21.75
CA LEU A 31 -52.93 21.67 22.21
C LEU A 31 -52.78 23.20 22.41
N SER A 32 -52.62 23.62 23.63
CA SER A 32 -52.54 25.07 23.91
C SER A 32 -51.31 25.62 23.20
N TRP A 33 -51.48 26.76 22.56
CA TRP A 33 -50.38 27.41 21.79
C TRP A 33 -49.14 27.61 22.66
N SER A 34 -49.28 27.80 23.94
CA SER A 34 -48.20 27.87 24.92
C SER A 34 -47.38 26.55 24.99
N ARG A 35 -48.01 25.37 24.83
CA ARG A 35 -47.28 24.07 24.79
C ARG A 35 -46.56 23.89 23.48
N LEU A 36 -47.13 24.32 22.36
CA LEU A 36 -46.46 24.30 21.05
C LEU A 36 -45.23 25.21 21.03
N ILE A 37 -45.32 26.41 21.62
CA ILE A 37 -44.19 27.33 21.76
C ILE A 37 -43.14 26.73 22.71
N ALA A 38 -43.52 26.11 23.81
CA ALA A 38 -42.59 25.48 24.75
C ALA A 38 -41.84 24.26 24.10
N TYR A 39 -42.55 23.42 23.36
CA TYR A 39 -41.91 22.30 22.63
C TYR A 39 -41.05 22.79 21.47
N GLY A 40 -41.49 23.80 20.71
CA GLY A 40 -40.69 24.40 19.64
C GLY A 40 -39.41 25.05 20.18
N GLY A 41 -39.52 25.75 21.31
CA GLY A 41 -38.35 26.33 22.00
C GLY A 41 -37.37 25.29 22.52
N ALA A 42 -37.87 24.18 23.11
CA ALA A 42 -37.04 23.10 23.59
C ALA A 42 -36.30 22.39 22.45
N VAL A 43 -36.97 22.13 21.32
CA VAL A 43 -36.35 21.53 20.13
C VAL A 43 -35.26 22.46 19.56
N LEU A 44 -35.52 23.76 19.49
CA LEU A 44 -34.53 24.74 19.01
C LEU A 44 -33.27 24.76 19.90
N VAL A 45 -33.45 24.74 21.23
CA VAL A 45 -32.35 24.71 22.20
C VAL A 45 -31.51 23.43 22.04
N VAL A 46 -32.17 22.28 21.87
CA VAL A 46 -31.46 21.00 21.63
C VAL A 46 -30.67 21.02 20.32
N LEU A 47 -31.25 21.60 19.25
CA LEU A 47 -30.56 21.74 17.97
C LEU A 47 -29.36 22.72 18.06
N LEU A 48 -29.51 23.82 18.78
CA LEU A 48 -28.43 24.79 18.99
C LEU A 48 -27.30 24.20 19.87
N LEU A 49 -27.68 23.47 20.93
CA LEU A 49 -26.69 22.73 21.75
C LEU A 49 -26.00 21.63 20.98
N GLY A 50 -26.74 20.89 20.15
CA GLY A 50 -26.18 19.88 19.26
C GLY A 50 -25.21 20.47 18.22
N ALA A 51 -25.57 21.61 17.62
CA ALA A 51 -24.71 22.35 16.70
C ALA A 51 -23.46 22.90 17.39
N ALA A 52 -23.62 23.49 18.57
CA ALA A 52 -22.49 23.99 19.37
C ALA A 52 -21.56 22.90 19.83
N LEU A 53 -22.10 21.75 20.29
CA LEU A 53 -21.35 20.59 20.68
C LEU A 53 -20.64 19.94 19.45
N GLY A 54 -21.32 19.89 18.31
CA GLY A 54 -20.75 19.43 17.03
C GLY A 54 -19.60 20.32 16.58
N MET A 55 -19.73 21.64 16.69
CA MET A 55 -18.64 22.58 16.39
C MET A 55 -17.49 22.48 17.39
N LEU A 56 -17.77 22.24 18.67
CA LEU A 56 -16.72 21.99 19.67
C LEU A 56 -16.00 20.67 19.44
N MET A 57 -16.73 19.60 19.13
CA MET A 57 -16.14 18.32 18.76
C MET A 57 -15.31 18.45 17.48
N GLN A 58 -15.81 19.17 16.48
CA GLN A 58 -15.05 19.38 15.24
C GLN A 58 -13.77 20.19 15.48
N ARG A 59 -13.79 21.17 16.40
CA ARG A 59 -12.59 21.90 16.85
C ARG A 59 -11.69 21.06 17.75
N GLY A 60 -12.24 20.20 18.62
CA GLY A 60 -11.48 19.31 19.51
C GLY A 60 -10.88 18.12 18.76
N ILE A 61 -11.59 17.54 17.81
CA ILE A 61 -11.09 16.44 16.94
C ILE A 61 -10.10 16.99 15.91
N GLY A 62 -10.30 18.21 15.41
CA GLY A 62 -9.35 18.88 14.51
C GLY A 62 -8.08 19.39 15.22
N ALA A 63 -8.13 19.61 16.55
CA ALA A 63 -6.97 20.06 17.33
C ALA A 63 -6.23 18.92 18.04
N GLY A 64 -6.78 17.71 18.10
CA GLY A 64 -6.21 16.56 18.79
C GLY A 64 -5.85 15.37 17.89
N VAL A 65 -6.47 15.23 16.71
CA VAL A 65 -5.85 14.56 15.56
C VAL A 65 -4.95 15.62 14.94
N GLY A 66 -3.72 15.73 15.45
CA GLY A 66 -2.71 16.47 14.75
C GLY A 66 -2.84 16.04 13.29
N ALA A 67 -3.14 16.98 12.40
CA ALA A 67 -2.55 16.93 11.10
C ALA A 67 -1.06 16.80 11.43
N GLY A 68 -0.59 15.56 11.57
CA GLY A 68 0.82 15.26 11.48
C GLY A 68 1.18 15.99 10.23
N ALA A 69 1.98 17.04 10.34
CA ALA A 69 2.52 17.73 9.21
C ALA A 69 2.87 16.60 8.27
N GLN A 70 2.15 16.49 7.14
CA GLN A 70 2.54 15.57 6.11
C GLN A 70 3.91 16.10 5.76
N THR A 71 4.92 15.48 6.32
CA THR A 71 6.30 15.80 6.00
C THR A 71 6.37 15.59 4.52
N GLU A 72 6.46 16.69 3.79
CA GLU A 72 6.76 16.62 2.37
C GLU A 72 8.02 15.77 2.28
N GLY A 73 8.04 14.78 1.39
CA GLY A 73 9.22 13.93 1.27
C GLY A 73 10.42 14.79 0.90
N SER A 74 11.54 14.61 1.58
CA SER A 74 12.79 15.25 1.22
C SER A 74 13.26 14.78 -0.16
N SER A 75 14.29 15.42 -0.71
CA SER A 75 14.91 14.99 -1.97
C SER A 75 15.42 13.54 -1.89
N VAL A 76 15.91 13.11 -0.72
CA VAL A 76 16.35 11.73 -0.46
C VAL A 76 15.15 10.78 -0.40
N ASP A 77 14.09 11.16 0.31
CA ASP A 77 12.87 10.34 0.40
C ASP A 77 12.24 10.09 -0.98
N ILE A 78 12.08 11.18 -1.75
CA ILE A 78 11.47 11.13 -3.09
C ILE A 78 12.38 10.37 -4.06
N GLY A 79 13.66 10.72 -4.12
CA GLY A 79 14.60 10.10 -5.04
C GLY A 79 14.78 8.61 -4.77
N PHE A 80 14.92 8.21 -3.51
CA PHE A 80 14.95 6.80 -3.12
C PHE A 80 13.67 6.07 -3.55
N ALA A 81 12.50 6.63 -3.25
CA ALA A 81 11.23 5.99 -3.59
C ALA A 81 11.04 5.84 -5.11
N GLN A 82 11.49 6.80 -5.91
CA GLN A 82 11.45 6.74 -7.37
C GLN A 82 12.41 5.68 -7.92
N ASP A 83 13.68 5.77 -7.57
CA ASP A 83 14.72 4.92 -8.14
C ASP A 83 14.61 3.47 -7.66
N MET A 84 14.37 3.26 -6.38
CA MET A 84 14.18 1.91 -5.84
C MET A 84 12.91 1.25 -6.36
N SER A 85 11.86 2.01 -6.68
CA SER A 85 10.69 1.47 -7.38
C SER A 85 11.03 0.95 -8.78
N VAL A 86 11.88 1.66 -9.54
CA VAL A 86 12.34 1.19 -10.85
C VAL A 86 13.24 -0.03 -10.72
N HIS A 87 14.17 0.01 -9.76
CA HIS A 87 15.08 -1.09 -9.45
C HIS A 87 14.27 -2.36 -9.11
N HIS A 88 13.35 -2.28 -8.16
CA HIS A 88 12.51 -3.41 -7.74
C HIS A 88 11.62 -3.97 -8.86
N ARG A 89 11.08 -3.13 -9.73
CA ARG A 89 10.27 -3.60 -10.87
C ARG A 89 11.07 -4.52 -11.81
N GLN A 90 12.38 -4.32 -11.94
CA GLN A 90 13.19 -5.24 -12.73
C GLN A 90 13.39 -6.58 -12.01
N ALA A 91 13.60 -6.59 -10.70
CA ALA A 91 13.66 -7.84 -9.93
C ALA A 91 12.34 -8.62 -10.03
N VAL A 92 11.19 -7.93 -9.89
CA VAL A 92 9.85 -8.50 -10.08
C VAL A 92 9.71 -9.12 -11.47
N LEU A 93 10.18 -8.45 -12.52
CA LEU A 93 10.19 -9.00 -13.88
C LEU A 93 11.00 -10.30 -13.98
N MET A 94 12.22 -10.31 -13.44
CA MET A 94 13.08 -11.51 -13.45
C MET A 94 12.51 -12.64 -12.59
N ALA A 95 11.98 -12.31 -11.41
CA ALA A 95 11.33 -13.26 -10.51
C ALA A 95 10.07 -13.89 -11.12
N GLY A 96 9.22 -13.10 -11.78
CA GLY A 96 8.07 -13.62 -12.52
C GLY A 96 8.47 -14.63 -13.60
N MET A 97 9.55 -14.34 -14.36
CA MET A 97 10.08 -15.31 -15.33
C MET A 97 10.53 -16.62 -14.64
N ALA A 98 11.20 -16.53 -13.49
CA ALA A 98 11.70 -17.70 -12.77
C ALA A 98 10.57 -18.53 -12.18
N ARG A 99 9.56 -17.89 -11.58
CA ARG A 99 8.37 -18.58 -11.08
C ARG A 99 7.64 -19.36 -12.17
N ASP A 100 7.52 -18.78 -13.38
CA ASP A 100 6.73 -19.35 -14.47
C ASP A 100 7.50 -20.41 -15.27
N ARG A 101 8.83 -20.37 -15.29
CA ARG A 101 9.67 -21.18 -16.21
C ARG A 101 10.59 -22.18 -15.51
N SER A 102 11.00 -21.93 -14.28
CA SER A 102 11.79 -22.90 -13.54
C SER A 102 10.95 -24.13 -13.19
N THR A 103 11.57 -25.30 -13.25
CA THR A 103 10.97 -26.55 -12.75
C THR A 103 11.53 -26.94 -11.37
N ASP A 104 12.50 -26.18 -10.86
CA ASP A 104 13.07 -26.38 -9.53
C ASP A 104 12.18 -25.67 -8.49
N PRO A 105 11.55 -26.41 -7.55
CA PRO A 105 10.66 -25.80 -6.56
C PRO A 105 11.38 -24.83 -5.62
N VAL A 106 12.68 -24.96 -5.42
CA VAL A 106 13.48 -24.02 -4.62
C VAL A 106 13.59 -22.69 -5.34
N ILE A 107 13.83 -22.69 -6.64
CA ILE A 107 13.88 -21.48 -7.47
C ILE A 107 12.49 -20.83 -7.57
N GLN A 108 11.43 -21.61 -7.76
CA GLN A 108 10.07 -21.10 -7.82
C GLN A 108 9.66 -20.42 -6.49
N SER A 109 9.99 -21.03 -5.34
CA SER A 109 9.71 -20.47 -4.02
C SER A 109 10.48 -19.17 -3.80
N LEU A 110 11.79 -19.16 -4.07
CA LEU A 110 12.61 -17.95 -3.95
C LEU A 110 12.08 -16.82 -4.87
N ALA A 111 11.73 -17.15 -6.09
CA ALA A 111 11.18 -16.19 -7.04
C ALA A 111 9.84 -15.61 -6.57
N PHE A 112 8.95 -16.44 -6.03
CA PHE A 112 7.69 -16.00 -5.45
C PHE A 112 7.91 -15.05 -4.26
N ASP A 113 8.83 -15.37 -3.36
CA ASP A 113 9.14 -14.54 -2.19
C ASP A 113 9.72 -13.17 -2.61
N ILE A 114 10.64 -13.15 -3.58
CA ILE A 114 11.20 -11.90 -4.13
C ILE A 114 10.12 -11.08 -4.83
N GLU A 115 9.31 -11.70 -5.69
CA GLU A 115 8.25 -11.01 -6.42
C GLU A 115 7.25 -10.34 -5.47
N THR A 116 6.75 -11.08 -4.50
CA THR A 116 5.72 -10.59 -3.59
C THR A 116 6.23 -9.52 -2.65
N SER A 117 7.41 -9.72 -2.06
CA SER A 117 8.02 -8.75 -1.15
C SER A 117 8.37 -7.44 -1.85
N GLN A 118 8.96 -7.52 -3.05
CA GLN A 118 9.36 -6.32 -3.78
C GLN A 118 8.16 -5.59 -4.42
N LEU A 119 7.09 -6.28 -4.82
CA LEU A 119 5.83 -5.64 -5.23
C LEU A 119 5.19 -4.87 -4.07
N GLU A 120 5.18 -5.43 -2.86
CA GLU A 120 4.70 -4.72 -1.67
C GLU A 120 5.52 -3.45 -1.41
N GLN A 121 6.84 -3.53 -1.49
CA GLN A 121 7.75 -2.38 -1.31
C GLN A 121 7.54 -1.31 -2.37
N VAL A 122 7.37 -1.69 -3.65
CA VAL A 122 6.98 -0.77 -4.73
C VAL A 122 5.66 -0.08 -4.41
N GLY A 123 4.65 -0.82 -3.95
CA GLY A 123 3.35 -0.26 -3.57
C GLY A 123 3.46 0.80 -2.48
N ARG A 124 4.28 0.56 -1.45
CA ARG A 124 4.55 1.55 -0.38
C ARG A 124 5.21 2.81 -0.92
N MET A 125 6.28 2.66 -1.69
CA MET A 125 7.02 3.78 -2.27
C MET A 125 6.14 4.62 -3.20
N GLN A 126 5.35 3.99 -4.07
CA GLN A 126 4.42 4.69 -4.95
C GLN A 126 3.29 5.39 -4.17
N GLY A 127 2.83 4.79 -3.07
CA GLY A 127 1.87 5.42 -2.17
C GLY A 127 2.44 6.69 -1.52
N TRP A 128 3.68 6.66 -1.07
CA TRP A 128 4.33 7.85 -0.50
C TRP A 128 4.55 8.95 -1.53
N LEU A 129 5.04 8.61 -2.73
CA LEU A 129 5.19 9.58 -3.83
C LEU A 129 3.85 10.26 -4.16
N SER A 130 2.76 9.51 -4.17
CA SER A 130 1.41 10.07 -4.35
C SER A 130 1.01 11.00 -3.21
N LEU A 131 1.27 10.65 -1.95
CA LEU A 131 0.99 11.51 -0.79
C LEU A 131 1.80 12.80 -0.80
N TRP A 132 3.03 12.78 -1.31
CA TRP A 132 3.90 13.95 -1.44
C TRP A 132 3.66 14.73 -2.73
N ASN A 133 2.69 14.36 -3.55
CA ASN A 133 2.46 14.96 -4.86
C ASN A 133 3.73 14.98 -5.74
N ALA A 134 4.57 13.95 -5.59
CA ALA A 134 5.80 13.75 -6.36
C ALA A 134 5.56 12.87 -7.58
N ALA A 135 6.40 13.03 -8.60
CA ALA A 135 6.34 12.19 -9.80
C ALA A 135 6.57 10.71 -9.43
N PRO A 136 5.83 9.75 -10.03
CA PRO A 136 5.96 8.33 -9.69
C PRO A 136 7.27 7.69 -10.18
N LEU A 137 7.97 8.35 -11.11
CA LEU A 137 9.22 7.90 -11.70
C LEU A 137 10.23 9.06 -11.74
N PRO A 138 11.53 8.78 -11.74
CA PRO A 138 12.55 9.83 -11.90
C PRO A 138 12.45 10.46 -13.29
N THR A 139 12.74 11.76 -13.36
CA THR A 139 12.68 12.55 -14.60
C THR A 139 14.09 12.84 -15.13
N GLY A 140 14.90 11.81 -15.32
CA GLY A 140 16.28 12.01 -15.81
C GLY A 140 17.20 10.88 -15.42
N ARG A 141 18.39 11.25 -14.96
CA ARG A 141 19.36 10.28 -14.47
C ARG A 141 18.97 9.76 -13.09
N TYR A 142 19.35 8.53 -12.79
CA TYR A 142 19.13 7.89 -11.50
C TYR A 142 20.15 8.36 -10.46
N MET A 143 19.81 8.20 -9.19
CA MET A 143 20.69 8.42 -8.03
C MET A 143 21.21 9.86 -7.89
N THR A 144 20.52 10.84 -8.46
CA THR A 144 20.86 12.26 -8.33
C THR A 144 20.67 12.82 -6.90
N TRP A 145 20.01 12.05 -6.04
CA TRP A 145 19.78 12.34 -4.62
C TRP A 145 20.90 11.83 -3.70
N MET A 146 21.88 11.08 -4.26
CA MET A 146 23.06 10.59 -3.55
C MET A 146 24.30 11.33 -4.03
N PRO A 147 25.25 11.69 -3.14
CA PRO A 147 26.54 12.22 -3.57
C PRO A 147 27.39 11.10 -4.20
N ASP A 148 28.22 11.47 -5.18
CA ASP A 148 29.12 10.53 -5.89
C ASP A 148 30.03 9.74 -4.94
N SER A 149 30.44 10.34 -3.81
CA SER A 149 31.24 9.68 -2.77
C SER A 149 30.55 8.48 -2.10
N SER A 150 29.24 8.39 -2.19
CA SER A 150 28.42 7.29 -1.62
C SER A 150 28.15 6.17 -2.63
N MET A 151 28.63 6.30 -3.87
CA MET A 151 28.41 5.34 -4.94
C MET A 151 29.60 4.39 -5.08
N PRO A 152 29.45 3.06 -4.82
CA PRO A 152 30.51 2.09 -5.02
C PRO A 152 30.92 2.01 -6.50
N GLY A 153 32.24 1.99 -6.75
CA GLY A 153 32.79 1.78 -8.10
C GLY A 153 32.84 3.02 -9.00
N MET A 154 32.35 4.18 -8.57
CA MET A 154 32.57 5.42 -9.28
C MET A 154 34.00 5.91 -9.05
N THR A 155 34.81 5.94 -10.10
CA THR A 155 36.08 6.62 -10.08
C THR A 155 35.80 8.12 -9.90
N HIS A 156 36.29 8.70 -8.81
CA HIS A 156 36.17 10.10 -8.46
C HIS A 156 36.70 11.01 -9.58
N GLY A 157 35.83 11.39 -10.50
CA GLY A 157 36.04 12.60 -11.28
C GLY A 157 35.90 13.78 -10.32
N SER A 158 36.77 14.75 -10.41
CA SER A 158 36.92 15.94 -9.53
C SER A 158 35.70 16.89 -9.54
N GLY A 159 34.48 16.40 -9.67
CA GLY A 159 33.24 17.15 -9.61
C GLY A 159 32.47 16.78 -8.35
N HIS A 160 32.24 17.74 -7.48
CA HIS A 160 31.28 17.61 -6.36
C HIS A 160 29.84 17.67 -6.93
N GLY A 161 29.45 16.71 -7.77
CA GLY A 161 28.18 16.72 -8.47
C GLY A 161 27.32 15.51 -8.13
N THR A 162 26.03 15.75 -8.00
CA THR A 162 24.97 14.74 -8.01
C THR A 162 24.54 14.48 -9.46
N ASP A 163 25.49 14.25 -10.37
CA ASP A 163 25.18 14.07 -11.81
C ASP A 163 24.39 12.79 -12.07
N GLY A 164 24.35 11.89 -11.09
CA GLY A 164 23.64 10.63 -11.15
C GLY A 164 24.19 9.68 -12.22
N VAL A 165 23.50 8.55 -12.41
CA VAL A 165 23.91 7.48 -13.34
C VAL A 165 22.86 7.25 -14.43
N ALA A 166 23.28 6.75 -15.59
CA ALA A 166 22.36 6.36 -16.66
C ALA A 166 21.66 5.02 -16.36
N THR A 167 22.32 4.14 -15.60
CA THR A 167 21.80 2.84 -15.18
C THR A 167 22.20 2.62 -13.73
N MET A 168 21.26 2.20 -12.90
CA MET A 168 21.55 1.90 -11.49
C MET A 168 22.42 0.66 -11.37
N PRO A 169 23.31 0.59 -10.36
CA PRO A 169 24.14 -0.58 -10.11
C PRO A 169 23.32 -1.86 -10.00
N GLY A 170 23.85 -2.95 -10.51
CA GLY A 170 23.23 -4.26 -10.44
C GLY A 170 22.08 -4.52 -11.43
N MET A 171 21.57 -3.50 -12.09
CA MET A 171 20.50 -3.68 -13.08
C MET A 171 20.96 -4.61 -14.21
N ALA A 172 20.10 -5.56 -14.56
CA ALA A 172 20.31 -6.40 -15.74
C ALA A 172 20.16 -5.57 -17.01
N SER A 173 21.12 -5.70 -17.92
CA SER A 173 21.04 -5.05 -19.22
C SER A 173 19.93 -5.66 -20.10
N PRO A 174 19.47 -4.97 -21.16
CA PRO A 174 18.55 -5.58 -22.13
C PRO A 174 19.09 -6.90 -22.69
N ALA A 175 20.40 -7.01 -22.94
CA ALA A 175 21.02 -8.24 -23.40
C ALA A 175 20.99 -9.34 -22.31
N ASP A 176 21.16 -9.00 -21.04
CA ASP A 176 21.03 -9.96 -19.93
C ASP A 176 19.60 -10.51 -19.86
N LEU A 177 18.60 -9.64 -19.98
CA LEU A 177 17.18 -10.04 -19.96
C LEU A 177 16.83 -10.91 -21.18
N GLU A 178 17.38 -10.63 -22.35
CA GLU A 178 17.22 -11.50 -23.53
C GLU A 178 17.87 -12.85 -23.33
N ARG A 179 19.08 -12.90 -22.76
CA ARG A 179 19.72 -14.17 -22.42
C ARG A 179 18.89 -14.96 -21.42
N LEU A 180 18.32 -14.30 -20.41
CA LEU A 180 17.45 -14.94 -19.43
C LEU A 180 16.18 -15.50 -20.10
N ARG A 181 15.58 -14.76 -21.04
CA ARG A 181 14.42 -15.25 -21.80
C ARG A 181 14.75 -16.44 -22.70
N ALA A 182 15.96 -16.48 -23.24
CA ALA A 182 16.40 -17.54 -24.16
C ALA A 182 16.90 -18.79 -23.44
N ALA A 183 17.30 -18.70 -22.18
CA ALA A 183 17.81 -19.84 -21.41
C ALA A 183 16.69 -20.77 -20.96
N ASP A 184 16.98 -22.04 -20.75
CA ASP A 184 16.05 -23.06 -20.27
C ASP A 184 16.70 -23.98 -19.21
N GLY A 185 15.84 -24.62 -18.41
CA GLY A 185 16.24 -25.61 -17.41
C GLY A 185 17.30 -25.09 -16.43
N ALA A 186 18.31 -25.92 -16.13
CA ALA A 186 19.36 -25.56 -15.18
C ALA A 186 20.17 -24.31 -15.58
N GLN A 187 20.31 -24.03 -16.87
CA GLN A 187 20.99 -22.82 -17.34
C GLN A 187 20.17 -21.56 -17.04
N PHE A 188 18.85 -21.64 -17.19
CA PHE A 188 17.94 -20.57 -16.78
C PHE A 188 18.04 -20.28 -15.28
N ASP A 189 17.98 -21.32 -14.44
CA ASP A 189 18.02 -21.19 -12.99
C ASP A 189 19.33 -20.54 -12.52
N VAL A 190 20.48 -20.97 -13.06
CA VAL A 190 21.78 -20.38 -12.73
C VAL A 190 21.84 -18.93 -13.17
N LEU A 191 21.40 -18.60 -14.39
CA LEU A 191 21.44 -17.23 -14.89
C LEU A 191 20.50 -16.30 -14.10
N PHE A 192 19.31 -16.79 -13.73
CA PHE A 192 18.39 -16.06 -12.84
C PHE A 192 19.06 -15.74 -11.51
N LEU A 193 19.63 -16.73 -10.83
CA LEU A 193 20.30 -16.53 -9.54
C LEU A 193 21.47 -15.55 -9.66
N GLN A 194 22.28 -15.65 -10.71
CA GLN A 194 23.40 -14.76 -10.95
C GLN A 194 22.97 -13.29 -11.17
N LEU A 195 21.96 -13.07 -12.01
CA LEU A 195 21.44 -11.74 -12.29
C LEU A 195 20.76 -11.14 -11.06
N MET A 196 19.97 -11.92 -10.34
CA MET A 196 19.26 -11.47 -9.15
C MET A 196 20.22 -11.17 -7.99
N LEU A 197 21.25 -12.00 -7.80
CA LEU A 197 22.29 -11.72 -6.80
C LEU A 197 23.00 -10.40 -7.08
N ARG A 198 23.44 -10.18 -8.32
CA ARG A 198 24.09 -8.92 -8.72
C ARG A 198 23.14 -7.72 -8.56
N HIS A 199 21.85 -7.91 -8.87
CA HIS A 199 20.83 -6.90 -8.70
C HIS A 199 20.65 -6.51 -7.23
N HIS A 200 20.56 -7.46 -6.31
CA HIS A 200 20.49 -7.22 -4.88
C HIS A 200 21.74 -6.47 -4.36
N GLN A 201 22.92 -6.90 -4.77
CA GLN A 201 24.17 -6.22 -4.42
C GLN A 201 24.20 -4.75 -4.88
N GLY A 202 23.60 -4.44 -6.03
CA GLY A 202 23.49 -3.07 -6.54
C GLY A 202 22.48 -2.20 -5.79
N GLY A 203 21.44 -2.79 -5.22
CA GLY A 203 20.40 -2.08 -4.46
C GLY A 203 20.84 -1.68 -3.05
N VAL A 204 21.74 -2.45 -2.43
CA VAL A 204 22.17 -2.23 -1.03
C VAL A 204 22.76 -0.84 -0.79
N PRO A 205 23.67 -0.26 -1.60
CA PRO A 205 24.18 1.09 -1.37
C PRO A 205 23.10 2.16 -1.38
N MET A 206 22.12 2.08 -2.27
CA MET A 206 20.98 3.01 -2.31
C MET A 206 20.15 2.91 -1.02
N ALA A 207 19.85 1.67 -0.58
CA ALA A 207 19.11 1.45 0.66
C ALA A 207 19.90 1.92 1.88
N THR A 208 21.22 1.70 1.93
CA THR A 208 22.08 2.16 3.03
C THR A 208 22.06 3.68 3.12
N TYR A 209 22.25 4.38 2.01
CA TYR A 209 22.21 5.83 2.01
C TYR A 209 20.84 6.37 2.45
N ALA A 210 19.75 5.78 1.99
CA ALA A 210 18.39 6.18 2.39
C ALA A 210 18.12 5.89 3.88
N ALA A 211 18.61 4.79 4.43
CA ALA A 211 18.48 4.46 5.84
C ALA A 211 19.17 5.50 6.75
N GLU A 212 20.28 6.07 6.28
CA GLU A 212 21.07 7.05 7.01
C GLU A 212 20.59 8.49 6.83
N HIS A 213 20.05 8.85 5.65
CA HIS A 213 19.86 10.24 5.24
C HIS A 213 18.40 10.62 4.90
N ALA A 214 17.48 9.66 4.77
CA ALA A 214 16.06 9.99 4.55
C ALA A 214 15.48 10.72 5.77
N GLU A 215 14.63 11.71 5.54
CA GLU A 215 14.02 12.50 6.63
C GLU A 215 12.83 11.78 7.24
N THR A 216 12.06 11.01 6.43
CA THR A 216 10.90 10.29 6.95
C THR A 216 11.30 8.96 7.57
N ALA A 217 10.77 8.68 8.76
CA ALA A 217 11.02 7.41 9.45
C ALA A 217 10.53 6.21 8.64
N GLN A 218 9.48 6.39 7.84
CA GLN A 218 8.90 5.34 7.00
C GLN A 218 9.88 4.89 5.92
N VAL A 219 10.59 5.82 5.29
CA VAL A 219 11.61 5.52 4.28
C VAL A 219 12.82 4.86 4.93
N ARG A 220 13.33 5.41 6.03
CA ARG A 220 14.45 4.77 6.78
C ARG A 220 14.14 3.33 7.15
N ASN A 221 12.97 3.09 7.76
CA ASN A 221 12.54 1.75 8.17
C ASN A 221 12.39 0.78 6.99
N LEU A 222 11.93 1.25 5.83
CA LEU A 222 11.86 0.41 4.63
C LEU A 222 13.25 0.10 4.10
N ALA A 223 14.11 1.10 4.02
CA ALA A 223 15.49 0.95 3.56
C ALA A 223 16.28 -0.05 4.43
N GLU A 224 16.17 0.03 5.75
CA GLU A 224 16.76 -0.94 6.68
C GLU A 224 16.25 -2.37 6.42
N LYS A 225 14.94 -2.54 6.19
CA LYS A 225 14.37 -3.85 5.88
C LYS A 225 14.87 -4.39 4.54
N ILE A 226 15.03 -3.54 3.52
CA ILE A 226 15.60 -3.90 2.23
C ILE A 226 17.04 -4.40 2.40
N ILE A 227 17.88 -3.71 3.19
CA ILE A 227 19.25 -4.13 3.47
C ILE A 227 19.27 -5.54 4.08
N ILE A 228 18.42 -5.78 5.09
CA ILE A 228 18.36 -7.06 5.80
C ILE A 228 17.87 -8.18 4.86
N SER A 229 16.75 -7.97 4.17
CA SER A 229 16.16 -9.01 3.31
C SER A 229 17.05 -9.33 2.11
N GLN A 230 17.52 -8.30 1.39
CA GLN A 230 18.38 -8.51 0.22
C GLN A 230 19.75 -9.09 0.59
N GLY A 231 20.26 -8.76 1.79
CA GLY A 231 21.48 -9.38 2.31
C GLY A 231 21.30 -10.89 2.58
N ALA A 232 20.18 -11.28 3.19
CA ALA A 232 19.85 -12.69 3.45
C ALA A 232 19.59 -13.46 2.15
N GLU A 233 18.77 -12.90 1.25
CA GLU A 233 18.47 -13.48 -0.05
C GLU A 233 19.73 -13.59 -0.91
N GLY A 234 20.60 -12.57 -0.88
CA GLY A 234 21.87 -12.59 -1.61
C GLY A 234 22.80 -13.72 -1.15
N LYS A 235 22.91 -13.95 0.15
CA LYS A 235 23.66 -15.10 0.67
C LYS A 235 23.05 -16.42 0.22
N TYR A 236 21.73 -16.56 0.32
CA TYR A 236 21.03 -17.77 -0.12
C TYR A 236 21.23 -18.03 -1.61
N MET A 237 21.12 -17.00 -2.45
CA MET A 237 21.40 -17.12 -3.89
C MET A 237 22.85 -17.54 -4.19
N ALA A 238 23.82 -16.99 -3.47
CA ALA A 238 25.22 -17.39 -3.62
C ALA A 238 25.43 -18.88 -3.27
N ASP A 239 24.80 -19.37 -2.20
CA ASP A 239 24.83 -20.78 -1.82
C ASP A 239 24.18 -21.67 -2.90
N LEU A 240 23.04 -21.25 -3.47
CA LEU A 240 22.36 -21.96 -4.55
C LEU A 240 23.18 -22.00 -5.85
N ILE A 241 23.89 -20.93 -6.18
CA ILE A 241 24.80 -20.85 -7.33
C ILE A 241 25.94 -21.85 -7.13
N ALA A 242 26.57 -21.85 -5.96
CA ALA A 242 27.67 -22.76 -5.62
C ALA A 242 27.25 -24.26 -5.68
N GLN A 243 26.05 -24.57 -5.15
CA GLN A 243 25.48 -25.93 -5.21
C GLN A 243 25.29 -26.43 -6.66
N ARG A 244 25.11 -25.51 -7.62
CA ARG A 244 24.97 -25.81 -9.06
C ARG A 244 26.31 -25.78 -9.81
N GLY A 245 27.44 -25.70 -9.08
CA GLY A 245 28.78 -25.67 -9.66
C GLY A 245 29.08 -24.39 -10.46
N ALA A 246 28.31 -23.33 -10.26
CA ALA A 246 28.48 -22.07 -10.96
C ALA A 246 29.18 -21.02 -10.06
N GLN A 247 29.57 -19.90 -10.67
CA GLN A 247 30.15 -18.76 -9.95
C GLN A 247 29.23 -17.53 -10.07
N PRO A 248 29.18 -16.67 -9.05
CA PRO A 248 28.51 -15.38 -9.16
C PRO A 248 29.06 -14.55 -10.33
N LEU A 249 28.23 -13.66 -10.88
CA LEU A 249 28.72 -12.62 -11.78
C LEU A 249 29.62 -11.64 -11.01
N PRO A 250 30.52 -10.90 -11.71
CA PRO A 250 31.27 -9.81 -11.08
C PRO A 250 30.32 -8.85 -10.34
N PRO A 251 30.76 -8.28 -9.22
CA PRO A 251 30.00 -7.26 -8.52
C PRO A 251 29.55 -6.14 -9.46
N PRO A 252 28.44 -5.46 -9.15
CA PRO A 252 28.03 -4.29 -9.93
C PRO A 252 29.11 -3.19 -9.76
N GLY A 253 29.54 -2.64 -10.90
CA GLY A 253 30.45 -1.47 -10.96
C GLY A 253 29.70 -0.18 -10.76
#